data_f9d36e04805940921f493a07a7e96643
#
_entry.id   f9d36e04805940921f493a07a7e96643
#
_cell.length_a   1.000
_cell.length_b   1.000
_cell.length_c   1.000
_cell.angle_alpha   90.00
_cell.angle_beta   90.00
_cell.angle_gamma   90.00
#
_symmetry.space_group_name_H-M   'P 1'
#
loop_
_entity.id
_entity.type
_entity.pdbx_description
1 polymer ?
#
loop_
_entity_poly.entity_id
_entity_poly.type
_entity_poly.pdbx_seq_one_letter_code
_entity_poly.pdbx_strand_id
1 'polypeptide(L)'
;LKQISLDIGKGDIYGIIGMSGAGKSTLVRCLNFLEKPTEGTVLIDGVDLSACSDRELRKVRNSVAMIFQHFNLLMQRTVLDNVCFSLEILGTKKKEARQKARELLKIVELEEKADAYPAQLSGGQKQRVAIARALAMNPRILLCDEATSALDPRTTRSILELLSRINKEYGITIVIITHEMSVVQEICSHVA
;
A
#
# COMPACT_ATOMS: atom_id res chain seq x y z
N LEU A 1 12.69 18.30 1.67
CA LEU A 1 11.65 18.60 0.66
C LEU A 1 11.33 20.10 0.73
N LYS A 2 11.26 20.76 -0.42
CA LYS A 2 10.91 22.19 -0.49
C LYS A 2 9.96 22.43 -1.66
N GLN A 3 8.92 23.23 -1.43
CA GLN A 3 8.00 23.71 -2.48
C GLN A 3 7.37 22.57 -3.31
N ILE A 4 6.87 21.53 -2.66
CA ILE A 4 6.15 20.44 -3.33
C ILE A 4 4.67 20.77 -3.29
N SER A 5 4.03 20.78 -4.47
CA SER A 5 2.58 20.88 -4.64
C SER A 5 2.12 19.76 -5.55
N LEU A 6 1.27 18.86 -5.03
CA LEU A 6 0.75 17.71 -5.76
C LEU A 6 -0.76 17.65 -5.60
N ASP A 7 -1.45 17.33 -6.67
CA ASP A 7 -2.87 17.01 -6.67
C ASP A 7 -3.07 15.63 -7.29
N ILE A 8 -3.72 14.73 -6.57
CA ILE A 8 -3.91 13.33 -6.96
C ILE A 8 -5.41 13.04 -6.99
N GLY A 9 -5.89 12.72 -8.19
CA GLY A 9 -7.30 12.42 -8.42
C GLY A 9 -7.74 11.09 -7.79
N LYS A 10 -9.00 11.00 -7.41
CA LYS A 10 -9.60 9.76 -6.95
C LYS A 10 -9.57 8.69 -8.05
N GLY A 11 -9.09 7.50 -7.71
CA GLY A 11 -8.98 6.38 -8.65
C GLY A 11 -7.76 6.45 -9.56
N ASP A 12 -6.90 7.46 -9.43
CA ASP A 12 -5.65 7.54 -10.19
C ASP A 12 -4.64 6.49 -9.72
N ILE A 13 -3.77 6.09 -10.65
CA ILE A 13 -2.47 5.49 -10.33
C ILE A 13 -1.42 6.57 -10.58
N TYR A 14 -0.93 7.16 -9.51
CA TYR A 14 -0.02 8.30 -9.55
C TYR A 14 1.41 7.87 -9.23
N GLY A 15 2.34 8.14 -10.15
CA GLY A 15 3.76 7.84 -9.99
C GLY A 15 4.53 9.03 -9.40
N ILE A 16 5.39 8.75 -8.42
CA ILE A 16 6.38 9.71 -7.90
C ILE A 16 7.76 9.13 -8.19
N ILE A 17 8.48 9.79 -9.09
CA ILE A 17 9.79 9.33 -9.53
C ILE A 17 10.90 10.27 -9.05
N GLY A 18 12.08 9.71 -8.84
CA GLY A 18 13.25 10.50 -8.45
C GLY A 18 14.40 9.63 -8.03
N MET A 19 15.60 10.22 -8.00
CA MET A 19 16.82 9.52 -7.59
C MET A 19 16.74 9.03 -6.15
N SER A 20 17.57 8.04 -5.80
CA SER A 20 17.72 7.63 -4.40
C SER A 20 18.16 8.82 -3.55
N GLY A 21 17.58 8.96 -2.36
CA GLY A 21 17.86 10.10 -1.47
C GLY A 21 17.11 11.40 -1.81
N ALA A 22 16.31 11.47 -2.87
CA ALA A 22 15.54 12.68 -3.24
C ALA A 22 14.42 13.04 -2.25
N GLY A 23 14.17 12.21 -1.23
CA GLY A 23 13.15 12.46 -0.21
C GLY A 23 11.77 11.83 -0.53
N LYS A 24 11.67 10.94 -1.51
CA LYS A 24 10.40 10.29 -1.90
C LYS A 24 9.71 9.59 -0.72
N SER A 25 10.44 8.79 0.04
CA SER A 25 9.88 8.10 1.22
C SER A 25 9.46 9.07 2.33
N THR A 26 10.16 10.21 2.49
CA THR A 26 9.74 11.29 3.40
C THR A 26 8.42 11.90 2.92
N LEU A 27 8.26 12.13 1.61
CA LEU A 27 7.01 12.63 1.04
C LEU A 27 5.83 11.69 1.36
N VAL A 28 6.01 10.38 1.14
CA VAL A 28 4.97 9.37 1.46
C VAL A 28 4.61 9.37 2.93
N ARG A 29 5.61 9.49 3.81
CA ARG A 29 5.36 9.59 5.25
C ARG A 29 4.60 10.85 5.63
N CYS A 30 4.80 11.95 4.88
CA CYS A 30 3.98 13.15 5.02
C CYS A 30 2.55 12.89 4.49
N LEU A 31 2.37 12.22 3.35
CA LEU A 31 1.04 11.89 2.81
C LEU A 31 0.21 11.02 3.78
N ASN A 32 0.85 10.11 4.50
CA ASN A 32 0.23 9.30 5.55
C ASN A 32 0.25 9.99 6.92
N PHE A 33 0.82 11.20 6.99
CA PHE A 33 0.99 11.98 8.21
C PHE A 33 1.72 11.21 9.34
N LEU A 34 2.61 10.27 8.96
CA LEU A 34 3.58 9.65 9.88
C LEU A 34 4.69 10.65 10.24
N GLU A 35 5.03 11.53 9.31
CA GLU A 35 5.88 12.70 9.52
C GLU A 35 5.05 13.96 9.23
N LYS A 36 5.10 14.94 10.13
CA LYS A 36 4.43 16.23 9.91
C LYS A 36 5.30 17.10 9.01
N PRO A 37 4.75 17.68 7.93
CA PRO A 37 5.47 18.68 7.16
C PRO A 37 5.81 19.88 8.05
N THR A 38 6.99 20.48 7.86
CA THR A 38 7.42 21.68 8.60
C THR A 38 6.54 22.88 8.22
N GLU A 39 6.15 22.95 6.95
CA GLU A 39 5.28 23.98 6.40
C GLU A 39 4.35 23.36 5.34
N GLY A 40 3.25 24.02 5.04
CA GLY A 40 2.24 23.52 4.09
C GLY A 40 1.21 22.60 4.73
N THR A 41 0.34 22.04 3.90
CA THR A 41 -0.80 21.24 4.31
C THR A 41 -0.86 19.93 3.54
N VAL A 42 -1.42 18.90 4.15
CA VAL A 42 -1.79 17.64 3.50
C VAL A 42 -3.29 17.46 3.60
N LEU A 43 -3.95 17.45 2.45
CA LEU A 43 -5.41 17.27 2.36
C LEU A 43 -5.71 15.85 1.86
N ILE A 44 -6.60 15.14 2.55
CA ILE A 44 -7.18 13.88 2.07
C ILE A 44 -8.70 14.02 2.08
N ASP A 45 -9.31 13.89 0.90
CA ASP A 45 -10.75 14.11 0.69
C ASP A 45 -11.22 15.48 1.26
N GLY A 46 -10.41 16.54 1.11
CA GLY A 46 -10.69 17.87 1.62
C GLY A 46 -10.45 18.07 3.12
N VAL A 47 -10.00 17.04 3.84
CA VAL A 47 -9.68 17.12 5.26
C VAL A 47 -8.20 17.46 5.44
N ASP A 48 -7.91 18.59 6.10
CA ASP A 48 -6.54 18.97 6.47
C ASP A 48 -6.06 18.13 7.65
N LEU A 49 -5.03 17.31 7.40
CA LEU A 49 -4.49 16.41 8.41
C LEU A 49 -3.77 17.16 9.55
N SER A 50 -3.31 18.39 9.30
CA SER A 50 -2.63 19.20 10.31
C SER A 50 -3.60 19.74 11.38
N ALA A 51 -4.88 19.89 11.00
CA ALA A 51 -5.95 20.36 11.88
C ALA A 51 -6.66 19.21 12.64
N CYS A 52 -6.34 17.95 12.31
CA CYS A 52 -7.00 16.78 12.89
C CYS A 52 -6.48 16.48 14.32
N SER A 53 -7.37 16.09 15.20
CA SER A 53 -7.04 15.44 16.46
C SER A 53 -6.46 14.02 16.21
N ASP A 54 -5.76 13.45 17.19
CA ASP A 54 -5.20 12.09 17.09
C ASP A 54 -6.27 11.02 16.79
N ARG A 55 -7.51 11.23 17.26
CA ARG A 55 -8.62 10.32 16.97
C ARG A 55 -9.05 10.40 15.50
N GLU A 56 -9.10 11.60 14.95
CA GLU A 56 -9.42 11.83 13.54
C GLU A 56 -8.32 11.34 12.63
N LEU A 57 -7.06 11.61 12.95
CA LEU A 57 -5.90 11.07 12.22
C LEU A 57 -5.93 9.54 12.15
N ARG A 58 -6.27 8.86 13.25
CA ARG A 58 -6.41 7.39 13.23
C ARG A 58 -7.50 6.94 12.27
N LYS A 59 -8.63 7.65 12.20
CA LYS A 59 -9.70 7.32 11.25
C LYS A 59 -9.25 7.52 9.80
N VAL A 60 -8.55 8.62 9.51
CA VAL A 60 -8.01 8.87 8.17
C VAL A 60 -6.98 7.80 7.80
N ARG A 61 -6.06 7.48 8.70
CA ARG A 61 -5.05 6.42 8.48
C ARG A 61 -5.65 5.04 8.23
N ASN A 62 -6.81 4.73 8.76
CA ASN A 62 -7.52 3.49 8.43
C ASN A 62 -7.96 3.43 6.96
N SER A 63 -8.09 4.58 6.28
CA SER A 63 -8.43 4.66 4.86
C SER A 63 -7.19 4.75 3.94
N VAL A 64 -5.99 4.80 4.51
CA VAL A 64 -4.72 4.89 3.78
C VAL A 64 -3.86 3.72 4.19
N ALA A 65 -3.69 2.76 3.28
CA ALA A 65 -2.78 1.64 3.52
C ALA A 65 -1.42 1.89 2.88
N MET A 66 -0.38 1.26 3.41
CA MET A 66 0.97 1.40 2.90
C MET A 66 1.62 0.04 2.66
N ILE A 67 2.24 -0.09 1.50
CA ILE A 67 3.11 -1.20 1.12
C ILE A 67 4.54 -0.69 1.11
N PHE A 68 5.40 -1.34 1.86
CA PHE A 68 6.79 -0.94 2.03
C PHE A 68 7.71 -1.73 1.10
N GLN A 69 8.89 -1.21 0.84
CA GLN A 69 9.96 -1.86 0.10
C GLN A 69 10.32 -3.24 0.68
N HIS A 70 10.44 -3.35 1.99
CA HIS A 70 10.51 -4.61 2.69
C HIS A 70 9.10 -5.06 3.05
N PHE A 71 8.74 -6.28 2.74
CA PHE A 71 7.36 -6.82 2.87
C PHE A 71 6.76 -6.66 4.27
N ASN A 72 7.60 -6.51 5.30
CA ASN A 72 7.25 -6.34 6.71
C ASN A 72 6.23 -7.38 7.22
N LEU A 73 6.38 -8.63 6.75
CA LEU A 73 5.55 -9.73 7.18
C LEU A 73 5.95 -10.22 8.57
N LEU A 74 4.96 -10.64 9.33
CA LEU A 74 5.16 -11.28 10.62
C LEU A 74 5.66 -12.70 10.38
N MET A 75 6.97 -12.92 10.51
CA MET A 75 7.65 -14.16 10.13
C MET A 75 7.16 -15.39 10.89
N GLN A 76 6.65 -15.19 12.11
CA GLN A 76 6.14 -16.24 13.00
C GLN A 76 4.64 -16.52 12.82
N ARG A 77 3.97 -15.80 11.90
CA ARG A 77 2.56 -15.99 11.55
C ARG A 77 2.43 -16.58 10.15
N THR A 78 1.40 -17.39 9.94
CA THR A 78 1.07 -17.90 8.61
C THR A 78 0.69 -16.76 7.65
N VAL A 79 0.60 -17.04 6.36
CA VAL A 79 0.09 -16.11 5.34
C VAL A 79 -1.30 -15.61 5.71
N LEU A 80 -2.20 -16.49 6.06
CA LEU A 80 -3.55 -16.15 6.48
C LEU A 80 -3.54 -15.25 7.73
N ASP A 81 -2.74 -15.57 8.72
CA ASP A 81 -2.68 -14.82 9.98
C ASP A 81 -1.97 -13.45 9.78
N ASN A 82 -1.09 -13.31 8.79
CA ASN A 82 -0.56 -12.01 8.37
C ASN A 82 -1.66 -11.09 7.83
N VAL A 83 -2.58 -11.61 7.02
CA VAL A 83 -3.70 -10.82 6.49
C VAL A 83 -4.74 -10.55 7.58
N CYS A 84 -5.04 -11.54 8.45
CA CYS A 84 -5.94 -11.38 9.59
C CYS A 84 -5.47 -10.29 10.55
N PHE A 85 -4.17 -10.05 10.68
CA PHE A 85 -3.61 -9.09 11.62
C PHE A 85 -4.19 -7.67 11.46
N SER A 86 -4.36 -7.19 10.23
CA SER A 86 -4.99 -5.89 9.98
C SER A 86 -6.46 -5.86 10.44
N LEU A 87 -7.18 -6.95 10.22
CA LEU A 87 -8.58 -7.09 10.64
C LEU A 87 -8.72 -7.21 12.16
N GLU A 88 -7.75 -7.86 12.83
CA GLU A 88 -7.67 -7.97 14.30
C GLU A 88 -7.51 -6.56 14.91
N ILE A 89 -6.64 -5.71 14.34
CA ILE A 89 -6.45 -4.31 14.78
C ILE A 89 -7.76 -3.51 14.66
N LEU A 90 -8.57 -3.78 13.64
CA LEU A 90 -9.88 -3.15 13.45
C LEU A 90 -10.98 -3.73 14.36
N GLY A 91 -10.65 -4.72 15.22
CA GLY A 91 -11.61 -5.34 16.13
C GLY A 91 -12.55 -6.34 15.46
N THR A 92 -12.25 -6.82 14.25
CA THR A 92 -13.05 -7.81 13.54
C THR A 92 -13.00 -9.16 14.28
N LYS A 93 -14.16 -9.82 14.44
CA LYS A 93 -14.23 -11.13 15.09
C LYS A 93 -13.39 -12.17 14.33
N LYS A 94 -12.69 -13.05 15.05
CA LYS A 94 -11.74 -14.01 14.49
C LYS A 94 -12.29 -14.83 13.32
N LYS A 95 -13.53 -15.32 13.41
CA LYS A 95 -14.17 -16.11 12.34
C LYS A 95 -14.36 -15.28 11.07
N GLU A 96 -14.84 -14.05 11.21
CA GLU A 96 -15.07 -13.11 10.11
C GLU A 96 -13.73 -12.64 9.50
N ALA A 97 -12.73 -12.35 10.35
CA ALA A 97 -11.39 -11.98 9.89
C ALA A 97 -10.76 -13.08 9.03
N ARG A 98 -10.87 -14.35 9.44
CA ARG A 98 -10.34 -15.48 8.67
C ARG A 98 -11.07 -15.68 7.33
N GLN A 99 -12.38 -15.47 7.31
CA GLN A 99 -13.15 -15.53 6.06
C GLN A 99 -12.72 -14.42 5.08
N LYS A 100 -12.74 -13.17 5.54
CA LYS A 100 -12.27 -12.02 4.72
C LYS A 100 -10.82 -12.19 4.24
N ALA A 101 -9.94 -12.66 5.13
CA ALA A 101 -8.55 -12.90 4.77
C ALA A 101 -8.40 -13.94 3.65
N ARG A 102 -9.19 -15.02 3.65
CA ARG A 102 -9.20 -16.00 2.55
C ARG A 102 -9.70 -15.38 1.24
N GLU A 103 -10.73 -14.56 1.28
CA GLU A 103 -11.23 -13.82 0.10
C GLU A 103 -10.14 -12.90 -0.49
N LEU A 104 -9.40 -12.18 0.37
CA LEU A 104 -8.28 -11.34 -0.05
C LEU A 104 -7.11 -12.17 -0.62
N LEU A 105 -6.83 -13.35 -0.04
CA LEU A 105 -5.82 -14.25 -0.59
C LEU A 105 -6.20 -14.79 -1.97
N LYS A 106 -7.48 -14.97 -2.29
CA LYS A 106 -7.94 -15.30 -3.65
C LYS A 106 -7.64 -14.15 -4.63
N ILE A 107 -7.93 -12.91 -4.23
CA ILE A 107 -7.65 -11.73 -5.06
C ILE A 107 -6.17 -11.66 -5.46
N VAL A 108 -5.27 -11.98 -4.54
CA VAL A 108 -3.83 -11.98 -4.79
C VAL A 108 -3.28 -13.34 -5.25
N GLU A 109 -4.15 -14.32 -5.55
CA GLU A 109 -3.79 -15.65 -6.08
C GLU A 109 -2.86 -16.45 -5.16
N LEU A 110 -3.14 -16.43 -3.85
CA LEU A 110 -2.36 -17.13 -2.81
C LEU A 110 -3.22 -17.95 -1.84
N GLU A 111 -4.44 -18.33 -2.21
CA GLU A 111 -5.34 -19.07 -1.33
C GLU A 111 -4.72 -20.39 -0.84
N GLU A 112 -4.08 -21.13 -1.75
CA GLU A 112 -3.38 -22.41 -1.44
C GLU A 112 -2.16 -22.26 -0.52
N LYS A 113 -1.65 -21.05 -0.34
CA LYS A 113 -0.54 -20.73 0.56
C LYS A 113 -0.99 -20.19 1.91
N ALA A 114 -2.29 -20.25 2.23
CA ALA A 114 -2.87 -19.67 3.45
C ALA A 114 -2.17 -20.13 4.74
N ASP A 115 -1.81 -21.40 4.81
CA ASP A 115 -1.19 -22.00 5.99
C ASP A 115 0.35 -22.02 5.93
N ALA A 116 0.97 -21.54 4.84
CA ALA A 116 2.41 -21.40 4.71
C ALA A 116 2.95 -20.23 5.56
N TYR A 117 4.23 -20.28 5.91
CA TYR A 117 4.94 -19.21 6.59
C TYR A 117 5.69 -18.33 5.59
N PRO A 118 5.95 -17.03 5.89
CA PRO A 118 6.69 -16.15 4.99
C PRO A 118 8.05 -16.68 4.54
N ALA A 119 8.74 -17.46 5.36
CA ALA A 119 10.02 -18.08 4.99
C ALA A 119 9.93 -19.07 3.80
N GLN A 120 8.73 -19.60 3.54
CA GLN A 120 8.45 -20.58 2.48
C GLN A 120 7.99 -19.91 1.17
N LEU A 121 7.96 -18.58 1.11
CA LEU A 121 7.45 -17.80 -0.01
C LEU A 121 8.57 -17.16 -0.82
N SER A 122 8.36 -17.06 -2.15
CA SER A 122 9.19 -16.21 -3.01
C SER A 122 8.97 -14.72 -2.69
N GLY A 123 9.85 -13.85 -3.19
CA GLY A 123 9.72 -12.39 -3.05
C GLY A 123 8.36 -11.87 -3.55
N GLY A 124 7.95 -12.29 -4.75
CA GLY A 124 6.66 -11.90 -5.33
C GLY A 124 5.46 -12.41 -4.51
N GLN A 125 5.54 -13.63 -3.96
CA GLN A 125 4.50 -14.14 -3.08
C GLN A 125 4.41 -13.34 -1.77
N LYS A 126 5.55 -12.99 -1.17
CA LYS A 126 5.60 -12.10 0.02
C LYS A 126 4.96 -10.74 -0.28
N GLN A 127 5.22 -10.18 -1.47
CA GLN A 127 4.62 -8.92 -1.89
C GLN A 127 3.10 -9.04 -2.06
N ARG A 128 2.61 -10.12 -2.66
CA ARG A 128 1.18 -10.39 -2.77
C ARG A 128 0.51 -10.50 -1.38
N VAL A 129 1.17 -11.13 -0.40
CA VAL A 129 0.67 -11.15 1.00
C VAL A 129 0.63 -9.75 1.60
N ALA A 130 1.65 -8.92 1.37
CA ALA A 130 1.68 -7.53 1.84
C ALA A 130 0.54 -6.70 1.23
N ILE A 131 0.24 -6.91 -0.07
CA ILE A 131 -0.91 -6.29 -0.75
C ILE A 131 -2.23 -6.77 -0.12
N ALA A 132 -2.44 -8.08 0.06
CA ALA A 132 -3.65 -8.61 0.69
C ALA A 132 -3.86 -8.05 2.11
N ARG A 133 -2.78 -7.95 2.90
CA ARG A 133 -2.80 -7.33 4.22
C ARG A 133 -3.18 -5.84 4.18
N ALA A 134 -2.69 -5.10 3.20
CA ALA A 134 -3.06 -3.70 2.99
C ALA A 134 -4.55 -3.56 2.61
N LEU A 135 -5.04 -4.41 1.71
CA LEU A 135 -6.45 -4.43 1.29
C LEU A 135 -7.41 -4.80 2.43
N ALA A 136 -6.94 -5.56 3.44
CA ALA A 136 -7.75 -5.91 4.60
C ALA A 136 -8.28 -4.70 5.39
N MET A 137 -7.59 -3.56 5.30
CA MET A 137 -8.02 -2.29 5.89
C MET A 137 -9.17 -1.62 5.10
N ASN A 138 -9.56 -2.17 3.94
CA ASN A 138 -10.48 -1.55 2.98
C ASN A 138 -10.08 -0.09 2.65
N PRO A 139 -8.84 0.13 2.20
CA PRO A 139 -8.31 1.48 2.02
C PRO A 139 -8.92 2.16 0.80
N ARG A 140 -9.01 3.50 0.86
CA ARG A 140 -9.31 4.34 -0.30
C ARG A 140 -8.04 4.76 -1.05
N ILE A 141 -6.91 4.78 -0.35
CA ILE A 141 -5.60 5.16 -0.87
C ILE A 141 -4.60 4.08 -0.51
N LEU A 142 -3.81 3.64 -1.49
CA LEU A 142 -2.72 2.69 -1.32
C LEU A 142 -1.40 3.37 -1.69
N LEU A 143 -0.53 3.53 -0.72
CA LEU A 143 0.80 4.09 -0.88
C LEU A 143 1.81 2.96 -1.07
N CYS A 144 2.52 2.94 -2.18
CA CYS A 144 3.51 1.93 -2.54
C CYS A 144 4.92 2.54 -2.53
N ASP A 145 5.68 2.33 -1.45
CA ASP A 145 7.04 2.83 -1.31
C ASP A 145 8.04 1.78 -1.82
N GLU A 146 8.51 1.95 -3.06
CA GLU A 146 9.43 1.04 -3.75
C GLU A 146 9.00 -0.44 -3.71
N ALA A 147 7.70 -0.67 -3.84
CA ALA A 147 7.06 -1.97 -3.63
C ALA A 147 7.53 -3.09 -4.58
N THR A 148 8.27 -2.77 -5.63
CA THR A 148 8.78 -3.72 -6.64
C THR A 148 10.30 -3.78 -6.73
N SER A 149 11.03 -2.90 -6.05
CA SER A 149 12.49 -2.75 -6.19
C SER A 149 13.31 -3.99 -5.82
N ALA A 150 12.75 -4.90 -5.02
CA ALA A 150 13.41 -6.14 -4.61
C ALA A 150 12.99 -7.37 -5.44
N LEU A 151 12.28 -7.15 -6.57
CA LEU A 151 11.71 -8.21 -7.39
C LEU A 151 12.40 -8.27 -8.77
N ASP A 152 12.37 -9.45 -9.37
CA ASP A 152 12.80 -9.62 -10.77
C ASP A 152 11.78 -9.00 -11.74
N PRO A 153 12.14 -8.68 -12.99
CA PRO A 153 11.27 -7.95 -13.93
C PRO A 153 9.94 -8.65 -14.24
N ARG A 154 9.90 -9.99 -14.28
CA ARG A 154 8.66 -10.74 -14.52
C ARG A 154 7.72 -10.63 -13.34
N THR A 155 8.26 -10.79 -12.15
CA THR A 155 7.50 -10.66 -10.90
C THR A 155 7.01 -9.22 -10.72
N THR A 156 7.86 -8.21 -11.03
CA THR A 156 7.47 -6.79 -11.03
C THR A 156 6.25 -6.57 -11.89
N ARG A 157 6.27 -6.99 -13.16
CA ARG A 157 5.11 -6.85 -14.07
C ARG A 157 3.86 -7.50 -13.50
N SER A 158 3.95 -8.71 -12.98
CA SER A 158 2.84 -9.42 -12.36
C SER A 158 2.24 -8.67 -11.15
N ILE A 159 3.06 -8.00 -10.34
CA ILE A 159 2.60 -7.16 -9.24
C ILE A 159 1.94 -5.87 -9.76
N LEU A 160 2.48 -5.24 -10.81
CA LEU A 160 1.90 -4.05 -11.42
C LEU A 160 0.53 -4.34 -12.04
N GLU A 161 0.39 -5.47 -12.74
CA GLU A 161 -0.89 -5.95 -13.28
C GLU A 161 -1.92 -6.19 -12.16
N LEU A 162 -1.50 -6.78 -11.03
CA LEU A 162 -2.35 -6.96 -9.86
C LEU A 162 -2.80 -5.62 -9.28
N LEU A 163 -1.90 -4.65 -9.11
CA LEU A 163 -2.24 -3.31 -8.62
C LEU A 163 -3.18 -2.57 -9.57
N SER A 164 -2.97 -2.65 -10.88
CA SER A 164 -3.86 -2.08 -11.89
C SER A 164 -5.26 -2.70 -11.83
N ARG A 165 -5.36 -4.03 -11.67
CA ARG A 165 -6.64 -4.73 -11.47
C ARG A 165 -7.35 -4.26 -10.21
N ILE A 166 -6.64 -4.17 -9.09
CA ILE A 166 -7.18 -3.68 -7.81
C ILE A 166 -7.69 -2.24 -7.94
N ASN A 167 -6.92 -1.36 -8.58
CA ASN A 167 -7.35 0.02 -8.83
C ASN A 167 -8.68 0.05 -9.61
N LYS A 168 -8.78 -0.69 -10.72
CA LYS A 168 -9.97 -0.72 -11.59
C LYS A 168 -11.20 -1.34 -10.92
N GLU A 169 -11.01 -2.43 -10.18
CA GLU A 169 -12.13 -3.18 -9.57
C GLU A 169 -12.66 -2.51 -8.31
N TYR A 170 -11.78 -1.89 -7.52
CA TYR A 170 -12.15 -1.33 -6.21
C TYR A 170 -12.15 0.20 -6.18
N GLY A 171 -11.72 0.88 -7.25
CA GLY A 171 -11.65 2.34 -7.31
C GLY A 171 -10.63 2.94 -6.33
N ILE A 172 -9.62 2.16 -5.91
CA ILE A 172 -8.60 2.60 -4.94
C ILE A 172 -7.60 3.51 -5.66
N THR A 173 -7.34 4.69 -5.10
CA THR A 173 -6.25 5.56 -5.56
C THR A 173 -4.91 4.94 -5.16
N ILE A 174 -3.98 4.80 -6.09
CA ILE A 174 -2.66 4.21 -5.84
C ILE A 174 -1.58 5.25 -6.08
N VAL A 175 -0.69 5.45 -5.11
CA VAL A 175 0.49 6.29 -5.23
C VAL A 175 1.72 5.40 -5.21
N ILE A 176 2.46 5.35 -6.32
CA ILE A 176 3.64 4.51 -6.49
C ILE A 176 4.89 5.37 -6.43
N ILE A 177 5.76 5.05 -5.49
CA ILE A 177 7.10 5.62 -5.44
C ILE A 177 8.07 4.62 -6.01
N THR A 178 8.85 5.08 -6.98
CA THR A 178 9.87 4.26 -7.63
C THR A 178 10.99 5.13 -8.19
N HIS A 179 12.12 4.52 -8.43
CA HIS A 179 13.19 5.08 -9.26
C HIS A 179 13.25 4.42 -10.65
N GLU A 180 12.35 3.46 -10.92
CA GLU A 180 12.27 2.73 -12.18
C GLU A 180 11.26 3.37 -13.13
N MET A 181 11.72 3.97 -14.22
CA MET A 181 10.88 4.62 -15.23
C MET A 181 9.92 3.63 -15.90
N SER A 182 10.34 2.36 -16.09
CA SER A 182 9.52 1.30 -16.67
C SER A 182 8.24 1.06 -15.87
N VAL A 183 8.31 1.07 -14.54
CA VAL A 183 7.15 0.92 -13.64
C VAL A 183 6.15 2.05 -13.86
N VAL A 184 6.64 3.30 -13.95
CA VAL A 184 5.78 4.46 -14.16
C VAL A 184 5.08 4.41 -15.51
N GLN A 185 5.82 4.08 -16.58
CA GLN A 185 5.26 3.98 -17.93
C GLN A 185 4.24 2.84 -18.08
N GLU A 186 4.35 1.79 -17.28
CA GLU A 186 3.50 0.61 -17.41
C GLU A 186 2.10 0.85 -16.84
N ILE A 187 1.95 1.53 -15.70
CA ILE A 187 0.65 1.61 -15.03
C ILE A 187 0.21 2.99 -14.54
N CYS A 188 1.11 3.99 -14.49
CA CYS A 188 0.73 5.29 -13.94
C CYS A 188 -0.05 6.13 -14.95
N SER A 189 -1.16 6.73 -14.49
CA SER A 189 -1.94 7.71 -15.26
C SER A 189 -1.31 9.10 -15.25
N HIS A 190 -0.63 9.44 -14.15
CA HIS A 190 0.05 10.71 -13.92
C HIS A 190 1.39 10.48 -13.22
N VAL A 191 2.34 11.43 -13.37
CA VAL A 191 3.67 11.33 -12.77
C VAL A 191 4.19 12.69 -12.32
N ALA A 192 4.96 12.70 -11.23
CA ALA A 192 5.73 13.85 -10.73
C ALA A 192 7.16 13.45 -10.39
#